data_8ad41eebcc82edf173c7824a80db79c3
#
_entry.id   8ad41eebcc82edf173c7824a80db79c3
#
_cell.length_a   1.000
_cell.length_b   1.000
_cell.length_c   1.000
_cell.angle_alpha   90.00
_cell.angle_beta   90.00
_cell.angle_gamma   90.00
#
_symmetry.space_group_name_H-M   'P 1'
#
loop_
_entity.id
_entity.type
_entity.pdbx_description
1 polymer ?
#
loop_
_entity_poly.entity_id
_entity_poly.type
_entity_poly.pdbx_seq_one_letter_code
_entity_poly.pdbx_strand_id
1 'polypeptide(L)'
;MKIDLIKPAVEGTERVVSLALKQNVRKIVLTSSVAAISSGHTKKQFSEEDWSKVDEPIPAYPKSKALAEKKAWDLINKSNKKTKLTVINPAGVIGPSLTSEVSSTQLIISGLVNGKIPINLPIHIGYVDVRDVALAHVKALESTKSDGERIILSNTELWTKDVSKILRENGYNAPRFSASVGVAKFLSNFIPILKPSRRFFGKAMTKNSTKAEDILGIKYIDISKSIIDEVESLKRFGKFSG
;
A
#
# COMPACT_ATOMS: atom_id res chain seq x y z
N MET A 1 18.64 15.35 -4.42
CA MET A 1 18.39 14.65 -5.69
C MET A 1 16.92 14.26 -5.72
N LYS A 2 16.09 14.81 -6.63
CA LYS A 2 14.72 14.31 -6.85
C LYS A 2 14.86 12.97 -7.57
N ILE A 3 14.51 11.88 -6.89
CA ILE A 3 14.42 10.58 -7.55
C ILE A 3 13.24 10.67 -8.51
N ASP A 4 13.48 10.50 -9.79
CA ASP A 4 12.40 10.37 -10.77
C ASP A 4 11.75 8.99 -10.59
N LEU A 5 10.54 8.98 -10.05
CA LEU A 5 9.77 7.75 -9.83
C LEU A 5 8.79 7.49 -10.99
N ILE A 6 8.41 8.52 -11.72
CA ILE A 6 7.32 8.42 -12.70
C ILE A 6 7.79 7.74 -13.97
N LYS A 7 8.86 8.25 -14.56
CA LYS A 7 9.39 7.72 -15.81
C LYS A 7 9.75 6.24 -15.74
N PRO A 8 10.56 5.78 -14.75
CA PRO A 8 10.89 4.35 -14.62
C PRO A 8 9.66 3.47 -14.40
N ALA A 9 8.66 3.93 -13.63
CA ALA A 9 7.45 3.15 -13.38
C ALA A 9 6.61 2.97 -14.65
N VAL A 10 6.41 4.04 -15.43
CA VAL A 10 5.61 4.01 -16.66
C VAL A 10 6.34 3.23 -17.75
N GLU A 11 7.60 3.54 -18.02
CA GLU A 11 8.39 2.87 -19.08
C GLU A 11 8.64 1.39 -18.73
N GLY A 12 8.90 1.07 -17.46
CA GLY A 12 9.06 -0.31 -17.00
C GLY A 12 7.78 -1.13 -17.22
N THR A 13 6.62 -0.57 -16.86
CA THR A 13 5.32 -1.20 -17.10
C THR A 13 5.07 -1.37 -18.61
N GLU A 14 5.30 -0.34 -19.40
CA GLU A 14 5.14 -0.40 -20.85
C GLU A 14 6.00 -1.50 -21.47
N ARG A 15 7.26 -1.58 -21.08
CA ARG A 15 8.20 -2.60 -21.58
C ARG A 15 7.74 -4.00 -21.27
N VAL A 16 7.40 -4.28 -20.01
CA VAL A 16 7.03 -5.63 -19.57
C VAL A 16 5.70 -6.05 -20.19
N VAL A 17 4.68 -5.19 -20.15
CA VAL A 17 3.36 -5.51 -20.71
C VAL A 17 3.44 -5.68 -22.23
N SER A 18 4.18 -4.84 -22.94
CA SER A 18 4.37 -4.98 -24.40
C SER A 18 5.07 -6.27 -24.77
N LEU A 19 6.08 -6.70 -24.00
CA LEU A 19 6.76 -7.99 -24.21
C LEU A 19 5.81 -9.17 -23.95
N ALA A 20 5.03 -9.11 -22.86
CA ALA A 20 4.03 -10.14 -22.56
C ALA A 20 2.99 -10.28 -23.69
N LEU A 21 2.53 -9.15 -24.24
CA LEU A 21 1.62 -9.13 -25.38
C LEU A 21 2.28 -9.74 -26.63
N LYS A 22 3.54 -9.42 -26.93
CA LYS A 22 4.28 -10.03 -28.06
C LYS A 22 4.39 -11.54 -27.93
N GLN A 23 4.59 -12.04 -26.71
CA GLN A 23 4.71 -13.47 -26.41
C GLN A 23 3.35 -14.17 -26.25
N ASN A 24 2.24 -13.48 -26.47
CA ASN A 24 0.88 -14.00 -26.30
C ASN A 24 0.63 -14.64 -24.91
N VAL A 25 1.18 -14.01 -23.87
CA VAL A 25 0.93 -14.41 -22.47
C VAL A 25 -0.56 -14.39 -22.22
N ARG A 26 -1.10 -15.48 -21.68
CA ARG A 26 -2.55 -15.64 -21.47
C ARG A 26 -3.11 -14.62 -20.48
N LYS A 27 -2.38 -14.37 -19.38
CA LYS A 27 -2.84 -13.50 -18.31
C LYS A 27 -1.66 -12.77 -17.64
N ILE A 28 -1.90 -11.51 -17.28
CA ILE A 28 -1.00 -10.67 -16.51
C ILE A 28 -1.70 -10.32 -15.18
N VAL A 29 -1.03 -10.50 -14.07
CA VAL A 29 -1.44 -9.97 -12.76
C VAL A 29 -0.45 -8.88 -12.36
N LEU A 30 -0.93 -7.64 -12.31
CA LEU A 30 -0.09 -6.45 -12.06
C LEU A 30 -0.25 -5.98 -10.62
N THR A 31 0.85 -5.84 -9.90
CA THR A 31 0.86 -5.19 -8.58
C THR A 31 0.88 -3.67 -8.73
N SER A 32 -0.24 -3.02 -8.46
CA SER A 32 -0.34 -1.56 -8.35
C SER A 32 -0.35 -1.13 -6.87
N SER A 33 -1.26 -0.27 -6.46
CA SER A 33 -1.41 0.21 -5.07
C SER A 33 -2.72 0.99 -4.91
N VAL A 34 -3.28 1.05 -3.70
CA VAL A 34 -4.33 2.03 -3.36
C VAL A 34 -3.88 3.48 -3.58
N ALA A 35 -2.58 3.73 -3.68
CA ALA A 35 -2.04 5.03 -4.06
C ALA A 35 -2.40 5.44 -5.50
N ALA A 36 -2.72 4.48 -6.38
CA ALA A 36 -3.25 4.76 -7.72
C ALA A 36 -4.75 5.15 -7.69
N ILE A 37 -5.41 4.94 -6.55
CA ILE A 37 -6.87 5.10 -6.38
C ILE A 37 -7.21 6.40 -5.65
N SER A 38 -6.60 6.68 -4.50
CA SER A 38 -7.15 7.61 -3.51
C SER A 38 -6.48 8.99 -3.43
N SER A 39 -5.39 9.23 -4.15
CA SER A 39 -4.65 10.49 -4.02
C SER A 39 -5.29 11.64 -4.80
N GLY A 40 -5.23 12.86 -4.23
CA GLY A 40 -5.77 14.08 -4.84
C GLY A 40 -7.27 14.31 -4.61
N HIS A 41 -7.93 13.47 -3.82
CA HIS A 41 -9.35 13.59 -3.51
C HIS A 41 -9.60 14.19 -2.13
N THR A 42 -10.81 14.75 -1.98
CA THR A 42 -11.36 15.24 -0.71
C THR A 42 -12.33 14.25 -0.07
N LYS A 43 -12.87 13.29 -0.83
CA LYS A 43 -13.77 12.25 -0.33
C LYS A 43 -13.06 11.29 0.62
N LYS A 44 -13.86 10.55 1.41
CA LYS A 44 -13.33 9.64 2.45
C LYS A 44 -13.40 8.16 2.07
N GLN A 45 -14.30 7.81 1.15
CA GLN A 45 -14.50 6.41 0.74
C GLN A 45 -14.06 6.21 -0.71
N PHE A 46 -13.40 5.10 -0.98
CA PHE A 46 -12.83 4.74 -2.28
C PHE A 46 -13.18 3.31 -2.66
N SER A 47 -13.31 3.10 -3.96
CA SER A 47 -13.51 1.79 -4.58
C SER A 47 -12.55 1.62 -5.76
N GLU A 48 -12.63 0.50 -6.41
CA GLU A 48 -11.83 0.19 -7.60
C GLU A 48 -12.16 1.06 -8.81
N GLU A 49 -13.31 1.73 -8.82
CA GLU A 49 -13.71 2.66 -9.88
C GLU A 49 -12.93 3.99 -9.83
N ASP A 50 -12.31 4.27 -8.68
CA ASP A 50 -11.61 5.52 -8.46
C ASP A 50 -10.19 5.50 -9.04
N TRP A 51 -9.74 6.71 -9.43
CA TRP A 51 -8.39 6.96 -9.86
C TRP A 51 -7.81 8.19 -9.18
N SER A 52 -6.57 8.10 -8.75
CA SER A 52 -5.85 9.27 -8.24
C SER A 52 -5.79 10.38 -9.29
N LYS A 53 -6.01 11.61 -8.86
CA LYS A 53 -6.04 12.81 -9.70
C LYS A 53 -4.61 13.24 -10.05
N VAL A 54 -4.09 12.68 -11.15
CA VAL A 54 -2.69 12.89 -11.57
C VAL A 54 -2.40 14.33 -12.03
N ASP A 55 -3.43 15.09 -12.37
CA ASP A 55 -3.34 16.51 -12.76
C ASP A 55 -3.28 17.45 -11.55
N GLU A 56 -3.63 16.95 -10.35
CA GLU A 56 -3.51 17.67 -9.10
C GLU A 56 -2.07 17.58 -8.55
N PRO A 57 -1.67 18.48 -7.63
CA PRO A 57 -0.36 18.46 -6.99
C PRO A 57 -0.24 17.32 -5.96
N ILE A 58 -0.25 16.07 -6.46
CA ILE A 58 -0.04 14.88 -5.65
C ILE A 58 1.45 14.47 -5.68
N PRO A 59 1.92 13.64 -4.70
CA PRO A 59 3.29 13.17 -4.71
C PRO A 59 3.65 12.36 -5.92
N ALA A 60 4.97 12.24 -6.15
CA ALA A 60 5.52 11.44 -7.23
C ALA A 60 5.11 9.97 -7.15
N TYR A 61 5.08 9.36 -5.96
CA TYR A 61 4.74 7.94 -5.81
C TYR A 61 3.29 7.62 -6.22
N PRO A 62 2.22 8.24 -5.67
CA PRO A 62 0.87 8.03 -6.17
C PRO A 62 0.72 8.33 -7.66
N LYS A 63 1.36 9.40 -8.15
CA LYS A 63 1.34 9.75 -9.56
C LYS A 63 1.98 8.66 -10.42
N SER A 64 3.13 8.13 -10.01
CA SER A 64 3.81 7.05 -10.72
C SER A 64 2.96 5.78 -10.79
N LYS A 65 2.32 5.39 -9.68
CA LYS A 65 1.46 4.20 -9.63
C LYS A 65 0.22 4.35 -10.51
N ALA A 66 -0.47 5.50 -10.46
CA ALA A 66 -1.65 5.74 -11.28
C ALA A 66 -1.32 5.76 -12.79
N LEU A 67 -0.23 6.42 -13.17
CA LEU A 67 0.19 6.50 -14.59
C LEU A 67 0.68 5.16 -15.12
N ALA A 68 1.44 4.40 -14.32
CA ALA A 68 1.91 3.06 -14.71
C ALA A 68 0.74 2.08 -14.88
N GLU A 69 -0.23 2.10 -13.96
CA GLU A 69 -1.43 1.26 -14.06
C GLU A 69 -2.28 1.62 -15.27
N LYS A 70 -2.54 2.94 -15.50
CA LYS A 70 -3.25 3.41 -16.70
C LYS A 70 -2.54 2.99 -18.00
N LYS A 71 -1.20 3.04 -18.02
CA LYS A 71 -0.41 2.57 -19.16
C LYS A 71 -0.63 1.08 -19.44
N ALA A 72 -0.69 0.24 -18.41
CA ALA A 72 -0.97 -1.19 -18.57
C ALA A 72 -2.35 -1.43 -19.19
N TRP A 73 -3.38 -0.77 -18.66
CA TRP A 73 -4.74 -0.84 -19.22
C TRP A 73 -4.82 -0.35 -20.66
N ASP A 74 -4.17 0.77 -20.97
CA ASP A 74 -4.13 1.31 -22.34
C ASP A 74 -3.52 0.32 -23.34
N LEU A 75 -2.41 -0.32 -22.97
CA LEU A 75 -1.75 -1.34 -23.82
C LEU A 75 -2.64 -2.56 -24.05
N ILE A 76 -3.29 -3.04 -23.00
CA ILE A 76 -4.23 -4.18 -23.09
C ILE A 76 -5.43 -3.83 -23.97
N ASN A 77 -6.05 -2.66 -23.76
CA ASN A 77 -7.24 -2.23 -24.47
C ASN A 77 -6.98 -1.97 -25.96
N LYS A 78 -5.78 -1.48 -26.31
CA LYS A 78 -5.36 -1.26 -27.71
C LYS A 78 -4.87 -2.54 -28.39
N SER A 79 -4.66 -3.60 -27.63
CA SER A 79 -4.15 -4.85 -28.15
C SER A 79 -5.27 -5.70 -28.76
N ASN A 80 -5.02 -6.27 -29.94
CA ASN A 80 -5.87 -7.31 -30.53
C ASN A 80 -5.62 -8.70 -29.91
N LYS A 81 -4.79 -8.80 -28.86
CA LYS A 81 -4.44 -10.03 -28.18
C LYS A 81 -5.51 -10.46 -27.17
N LYS A 82 -5.59 -11.75 -26.93
CA LYS A 82 -6.51 -12.32 -25.93
C LYS A 82 -5.95 -12.26 -24.50
N THR A 83 -4.82 -11.60 -24.29
CA THR A 83 -4.19 -11.44 -22.96
C THR A 83 -5.13 -10.74 -22.01
N LYS A 84 -5.35 -11.31 -20.84
CA LYS A 84 -6.17 -10.74 -19.77
C LYS A 84 -5.27 -10.00 -18.77
N LEU A 85 -5.80 -8.93 -18.20
CA LEU A 85 -5.14 -8.18 -17.12
C LEU A 85 -6.01 -8.20 -15.88
N THR A 86 -5.40 -8.49 -14.74
CA THR A 86 -5.95 -8.25 -13.41
C THR A 86 -4.98 -7.33 -12.67
N VAL A 87 -5.49 -6.31 -12.00
CA VAL A 87 -4.66 -5.39 -11.20
C VAL A 87 -4.97 -5.56 -9.73
N ILE A 88 -3.96 -5.83 -8.95
CA ILE A 88 -4.03 -5.89 -7.49
C ILE A 88 -3.56 -4.54 -6.93
N ASN A 89 -4.40 -3.91 -6.10
CA ASN A 89 -4.16 -2.62 -5.48
C ASN A 89 -4.03 -2.76 -3.95
N PRO A 90 -2.87 -3.20 -3.42
CA PRO A 90 -2.70 -3.34 -1.99
C PRO A 90 -2.68 -1.99 -1.27
N ALA A 91 -3.18 -1.98 -0.04
CA ALA A 91 -2.95 -0.94 0.95
C ALA A 91 -1.52 -1.02 1.53
N GLY A 92 -1.27 -0.54 2.73
CA GLY A 92 0.01 -0.70 3.39
C GLY A 92 0.30 -2.17 3.68
N VAL A 93 1.23 -2.76 2.93
CA VAL A 93 1.60 -4.17 3.11
C VAL A 93 2.48 -4.32 4.34
N ILE A 94 2.07 -5.21 5.24
CA ILE A 94 2.78 -5.58 6.48
C ILE A 94 2.85 -7.10 6.61
N GLY A 95 3.53 -7.58 7.65
CA GLY A 95 3.67 -9.01 7.92
C GLY A 95 5.13 -9.46 7.87
N PRO A 96 5.40 -10.77 7.95
CA PRO A 96 6.76 -11.27 8.10
C PRO A 96 7.63 -10.96 6.89
N SER A 97 8.79 -10.36 7.15
CA SER A 97 9.81 -10.08 6.14
C SER A 97 10.62 -11.34 5.84
N LEU A 98 10.96 -11.53 4.55
CA LEU A 98 11.85 -12.60 4.10
C LEU A 98 13.30 -12.13 3.94
N THR A 99 13.54 -10.82 4.00
CA THR A 99 14.85 -10.21 3.84
C THR A 99 15.09 -9.17 4.92
N SER A 100 16.35 -8.72 5.05
CA SER A 100 16.72 -7.62 5.94
C SER A 100 16.35 -6.23 5.41
N GLU A 101 15.84 -6.12 4.19
CA GLU A 101 15.37 -4.86 3.62
C GLU A 101 14.03 -4.47 4.26
N VAL A 102 13.87 -3.18 4.52
CA VAL A 102 12.70 -2.63 5.22
C VAL A 102 11.90 -1.74 4.27
N SER A 103 10.64 -2.08 4.04
CA SER A 103 9.72 -1.29 3.22
C SER A 103 9.28 0.00 3.94
N SER A 104 8.66 0.92 3.18
CA SER A 104 8.15 2.18 3.75
C SER A 104 7.13 1.97 4.87
N THR A 105 6.26 0.96 4.77
CA THR A 105 5.26 0.64 5.79
C THR A 105 5.93 0.05 7.03
N GLN A 106 6.90 -0.83 6.83
CA GLN A 106 7.68 -1.44 7.89
C GLN A 106 8.53 -0.41 8.66
N LEU A 107 9.00 0.66 7.99
CA LEU A 107 9.70 1.77 8.66
C LEU A 107 8.81 2.48 9.69
N ILE A 108 7.49 2.55 9.49
CA ILE A 108 6.58 3.13 10.47
C ILE A 108 6.51 2.25 11.71
N ILE A 109 6.23 0.95 11.55
CA ILE A 109 6.11 -0.01 12.65
C ILE A 109 7.44 -0.11 13.40
N SER A 110 8.54 -0.27 12.67
CA SER A 110 9.87 -0.31 13.27
C SER A 110 10.22 0.98 14.01
N GLY A 111 9.84 2.13 13.47
CA GLY A 111 10.07 3.42 14.11
C GLY A 111 9.29 3.58 15.43
N LEU A 112 8.08 3.02 15.51
CA LEU A 112 7.29 3.00 16.75
C LEU A 112 7.95 2.13 17.82
N VAL A 113 8.37 0.91 17.45
CA VAL A 113 8.99 -0.05 18.39
C VAL A 113 10.36 0.42 18.86
N ASN A 114 11.18 0.98 17.97
CA ASN A 114 12.54 1.45 18.30
C ASN A 114 12.58 2.85 18.96
N GLY A 115 11.43 3.46 19.27
CA GLY A 115 11.38 4.80 19.84
C GLY A 115 11.80 5.93 18.91
N LYS A 116 12.09 5.66 17.63
CA LYS A 116 12.40 6.69 16.61
C LYS A 116 11.19 7.55 16.28
N ILE A 117 9.99 7.02 16.49
CA ILE A 117 8.72 7.74 16.45
C ILE A 117 8.17 7.79 17.88
N PRO A 118 8.49 8.83 18.69
CA PRO A 118 8.19 8.85 20.12
C PRO A 118 6.74 9.25 20.43
N ILE A 119 5.98 9.69 19.42
CA ILE A 119 4.58 10.13 19.58
C ILE A 119 3.76 9.65 18.37
N ASN A 120 2.52 9.21 18.61
CA ASN A 120 1.61 8.81 17.54
C ASN A 120 1.19 10.03 16.72
N LEU A 121 1.50 10.02 15.44
CA LEU A 121 1.01 11.02 14.50
C LEU A 121 -0.44 10.69 14.11
N PRO A 122 -1.29 11.70 13.83
CA PRO A 122 -2.68 11.46 13.43
C PRO A 122 -2.76 11.01 11.95
N ILE A 123 -2.18 9.85 11.65
CA ILE A 123 -2.16 9.24 10.33
C ILE A 123 -3.03 7.98 10.36
N HIS A 124 -3.90 7.85 9.36
CA HIS A 124 -4.80 6.72 9.16
C HIS A 124 -4.37 5.96 7.90
N ILE A 125 -4.09 4.68 8.03
CA ILE A 125 -3.56 3.83 6.96
C ILE A 125 -4.38 2.54 6.89
N GLY A 126 -4.73 2.11 5.67
CA GLY A 126 -5.20 0.75 5.42
C GLY A 126 -4.03 -0.21 5.40
N TYR A 127 -4.22 -1.38 5.99
CA TYR A 127 -3.21 -2.44 6.08
C TYR A 127 -3.72 -3.75 5.48
N VAL A 128 -2.79 -4.54 4.97
CA VAL A 128 -3.01 -5.90 4.49
C VAL A 128 -1.76 -6.76 4.74
N ASP A 129 -1.96 -8.03 5.05
CA ASP A 129 -0.85 -8.97 5.24
C ASP A 129 -0.20 -9.34 3.90
N VAL A 130 1.13 -9.41 3.87
CA VAL A 130 1.91 -9.79 2.68
C VAL A 130 1.53 -11.17 2.15
N ARG A 131 1.15 -12.10 3.03
CA ARG A 131 0.69 -13.46 2.67
C ARG A 131 -0.65 -13.42 1.95
N ASP A 132 -1.57 -12.54 2.37
CA ASP A 132 -2.85 -12.33 1.68
C ASP A 132 -2.64 -11.69 0.31
N VAL A 133 -1.69 -10.75 0.21
CA VAL A 133 -1.31 -10.16 -1.09
C VAL A 133 -0.74 -11.23 -2.02
N ALA A 134 0.17 -12.06 -1.54
CA ALA A 134 0.74 -13.16 -2.34
C ALA A 134 -0.35 -14.15 -2.78
N LEU A 135 -1.22 -14.57 -1.86
CA LEU A 135 -2.34 -15.46 -2.16
C LEU A 135 -3.29 -14.84 -3.20
N ALA A 136 -3.59 -13.54 -3.10
CA ALA A 136 -4.43 -12.84 -4.06
C ALA A 136 -3.84 -12.86 -5.48
N HIS A 137 -2.52 -12.74 -5.63
CA HIS A 137 -1.86 -12.86 -6.94
C HIS A 137 -2.03 -14.26 -7.54
N VAL A 138 -1.84 -15.32 -6.75
CA VAL A 138 -2.03 -16.69 -7.20
C VAL A 138 -3.48 -16.92 -7.62
N LYS A 139 -4.43 -16.57 -6.75
CA LYS A 139 -5.86 -16.72 -7.03
C LYS A 139 -6.31 -15.88 -8.23
N ALA A 140 -5.78 -14.65 -8.37
CA ALA A 140 -6.07 -13.82 -9.52
C ALA A 140 -5.56 -14.46 -10.83
N LEU A 141 -4.39 -15.12 -10.80
CA LEU A 141 -3.85 -15.82 -11.97
C LEU A 141 -4.73 -17.01 -12.40
N GLU A 142 -5.33 -17.70 -11.45
CA GLU A 142 -6.16 -18.89 -11.67
C GLU A 142 -7.62 -18.58 -12.01
N SER A 143 -8.16 -17.48 -11.46
CA SER A 143 -9.59 -17.13 -11.59
C SER A 143 -9.89 -16.36 -12.88
N THR A 144 -10.83 -16.85 -13.67
CA THR A 144 -11.36 -16.09 -14.82
C THR A 144 -12.27 -14.94 -14.38
N LYS A 145 -12.84 -14.98 -13.17
CA LYS A 145 -13.67 -13.90 -12.62
C LYS A 145 -12.90 -12.61 -12.38
N SER A 146 -11.57 -12.69 -12.25
CA SER A 146 -10.70 -11.53 -12.05
C SER A 146 -10.21 -10.90 -13.36
N ASP A 147 -10.56 -11.46 -14.51
CA ASP A 147 -10.16 -10.92 -15.81
C ASP A 147 -10.77 -9.55 -16.06
N GLY A 148 -9.93 -8.56 -16.31
CA GLY A 148 -10.37 -7.18 -16.52
C GLY A 148 -10.64 -6.40 -15.22
N GLU A 149 -10.36 -6.98 -14.06
CA GLU A 149 -10.67 -6.39 -12.75
C GLU A 149 -9.49 -5.67 -12.12
N ARG A 150 -9.83 -4.59 -11.39
CA ARG A 150 -9.01 -3.97 -10.35
C ARG A 150 -9.50 -4.49 -9.02
N ILE A 151 -8.60 -4.88 -8.12
CA ILE A 151 -8.97 -5.50 -6.84
C ILE A 151 -8.17 -4.83 -5.72
N ILE A 152 -8.87 -4.11 -4.87
CA ILE A 152 -8.29 -3.51 -3.65
C ILE A 152 -8.05 -4.62 -2.62
N LEU A 153 -6.87 -4.61 -2.01
CA LEU A 153 -6.56 -5.41 -0.85
C LEU A 153 -6.31 -4.49 0.35
N SER A 154 -7.32 -4.33 1.19
CA SER A 154 -7.26 -3.57 2.45
C SER A 154 -8.09 -4.29 3.49
N ASN A 155 -7.42 -4.93 4.46
CA ASN A 155 -8.09 -5.67 5.52
C ASN A 155 -8.71 -4.71 6.54
N THR A 156 -7.89 -3.83 7.12
CA THR A 156 -8.29 -2.95 8.22
C THR A 156 -7.60 -1.60 8.07
N GLU A 157 -8.33 -0.52 8.35
CA GLU A 157 -7.76 0.82 8.47
C GLU A 157 -7.54 1.20 9.93
N LEU A 158 -6.30 1.55 10.27
CA LEU A 158 -5.88 1.89 11.62
C LEU A 158 -5.23 3.28 11.68
N TRP A 159 -5.48 3.98 12.78
CA TRP A 159 -4.65 5.10 13.17
C TRP A 159 -3.31 4.62 13.73
N THR A 160 -2.27 5.42 13.61
CA THR A 160 -0.97 5.08 14.20
C THR A 160 -1.06 4.75 15.70
N LYS A 161 -1.97 5.41 16.44
CA LYS A 161 -2.23 5.13 17.86
C LYS A 161 -2.75 3.71 18.12
N ASP A 162 -3.56 3.18 17.18
CA ASP A 162 -4.14 1.84 17.28
C ASP A 162 -3.06 0.78 17.04
N VAL A 163 -2.17 1.03 16.08
CA VAL A 163 -0.97 0.20 15.86
C VAL A 163 -0.10 0.19 17.11
N SER A 164 0.17 1.35 17.71
CA SER A 164 0.94 1.44 18.95
C SER A 164 0.25 0.74 20.14
N LYS A 165 -1.09 0.73 20.18
CA LYS A 165 -1.85 0.00 21.18
C LYS A 165 -1.64 -1.50 21.02
N ILE A 166 -1.79 -2.04 19.80
CA ILE A 166 -1.55 -3.46 19.48
C ILE A 166 -0.13 -3.86 19.89
N LEU A 167 0.87 -3.05 19.55
CA LEU A 167 2.26 -3.32 19.93
C LEU A 167 2.45 -3.42 21.45
N ARG A 168 1.90 -2.47 22.22
CA ARG A 168 2.01 -2.49 23.70
C ARG A 168 1.28 -3.67 24.34
N GLU A 169 0.11 -4.04 23.83
CA GLU A 169 -0.67 -5.20 24.32
C GLU A 169 0.06 -6.52 24.10
N ASN A 170 1.02 -6.54 23.16
CA ASN A 170 1.89 -7.68 22.87
C ASN A 170 3.32 -7.51 23.43
N GLY A 171 3.52 -6.64 24.42
CA GLY A 171 4.77 -6.52 25.16
C GLY A 171 5.86 -5.66 24.51
N TYR A 172 5.57 -4.97 23.39
CA TYR A 172 6.52 -4.07 22.75
C TYR A 172 6.44 -2.65 23.31
N ASN A 173 7.60 -1.98 23.34
CA ASN A 173 7.62 -0.55 23.63
C ASN A 173 7.06 0.22 22.41
N ALA A 174 6.03 1.04 22.65
CA ALA A 174 5.44 1.90 21.61
C ALA A 174 4.78 3.12 22.25
N PRO A 175 4.66 4.25 21.51
CA PRO A 175 4.16 5.51 22.04
C PRO A 175 2.78 5.38 22.70
N ARG A 176 2.62 6.02 23.86
CA ARG A 176 1.32 6.13 24.55
C ARG A 176 0.56 7.40 24.17
N PHE A 177 1.29 8.47 23.88
CA PHE A 177 0.72 9.78 23.57
C PHE A 177 0.52 9.97 22.08
N SER A 178 -0.50 10.77 21.72
CA SER A 178 -0.84 11.10 20.36
C SER A 178 -0.79 12.62 20.16
N ALA A 179 -0.18 13.05 19.07
CA ALA A 179 -0.22 14.45 18.66
C ALA A 179 -1.60 14.79 18.12
N SER A 180 -2.12 15.95 18.48
CA SER A 180 -3.26 16.54 17.78
C SER A 180 -2.88 16.90 16.34
N VAL A 181 -3.88 17.07 15.46
CA VAL A 181 -3.64 17.50 14.07
C VAL A 181 -2.89 18.82 14.00
N GLY A 182 -3.22 19.78 14.90
CA GLY A 182 -2.55 21.09 14.98
C GLY A 182 -1.08 20.94 15.32
N VAL A 183 -0.77 20.16 16.38
CA VAL A 183 0.61 19.88 16.81
C VAL A 183 1.40 19.15 15.71
N ALA A 184 0.83 18.13 15.10
CA ALA A 184 1.50 17.40 14.02
C ALA A 184 1.81 18.30 12.81
N LYS A 185 0.88 19.19 12.42
CA LYS A 185 1.09 20.18 11.37
C LYS A 185 2.17 21.20 11.74
N PHE A 186 2.18 21.66 12.97
CA PHE A 186 3.20 22.59 13.47
C PHE A 186 4.59 21.94 13.42
N LEU A 187 4.75 20.75 13.99
CA LEU A 187 6.00 20.01 13.99
C LEU A 187 6.51 19.72 12.56
N SER A 188 5.62 19.49 11.60
CA SER A 188 6.01 19.24 10.20
C SER A 188 6.67 20.45 9.52
N ASN A 189 6.62 21.65 10.08
CA ASN A 189 7.35 22.82 9.55
C ASN A 189 8.85 22.71 9.87
N PHE A 190 9.19 22.09 11.01
CA PHE A 190 10.56 21.99 11.52
C PHE A 190 11.20 20.64 11.26
N ILE A 191 10.41 19.58 11.13
CA ILE A 191 10.88 18.19 10.95
C ILE A 191 10.65 17.78 9.49
N PRO A 192 11.71 17.81 8.64
CA PRO A 192 11.55 17.57 7.19
C PRO A 192 10.89 16.24 6.82
N ILE A 193 11.16 15.17 7.58
CA ILE A 193 10.58 13.84 7.33
C ILE A 193 9.05 13.79 7.49
N LEU A 194 8.46 14.74 8.23
CA LEU A 194 7.01 14.83 8.44
C LEU A 194 6.29 15.59 7.31
N LYS A 195 7.01 16.42 6.54
CA LYS A 195 6.42 17.26 5.49
C LYS A 195 5.57 16.48 4.48
N PRO A 196 6.01 15.34 3.96
CA PRO A 196 5.22 14.57 3.01
C PRO A 196 3.91 14.02 3.60
N SER A 197 3.90 13.72 4.90
CA SER A 197 2.76 13.15 5.61
C SER A 197 1.72 14.19 6.05
N ARG A 198 2.07 15.49 6.07
CA ARG A 198 1.23 16.59 6.57
C ARG A 198 -0.19 16.60 5.99
N ARG A 199 -0.34 16.27 4.71
CA ARG A 199 -1.64 16.22 4.01
C ARG A 199 -2.55 15.09 4.48
N PHE A 200 -2.00 14.06 5.13
CA PHE A 200 -2.75 12.90 5.64
C PHE A 200 -3.18 13.09 7.10
N PHE A 201 -2.64 14.09 7.81
CA PHE A 201 -2.95 14.31 9.21
C PHE A 201 -4.44 14.56 9.44
N GLY A 202 -5.05 13.74 10.26
CA GLY A 202 -6.46 13.80 10.65
C GLY A 202 -7.45 13.35 9.57
N LYS A 203 -6.98 12.78 8.47
CA LYS A 203 -7.84 12.28 7.40
C LYS A 203 -8.03 10.78 7.54
N ALA A 204 -9.24 10.36 7.90
CA ALA A 204 -9.65 8.97 7.79
C ALA A 204 -10.11 8.71 6.34
N MET A 205 -9.49 7.71 5.69
CA MET A 205 -9.88 7.27 4.35
C MET A 205 -10.09 5.76 4.40
N THR A 206 -11.23 5.30 3.90
CA THR A 206 -11.59 3.88 3.83
C THR A 206 -11.61 3.40 2.38
N LYS A 207 -11.32 2.12 2.18
CA LYS A 207 -11.35 1.47 0.88
C LYS A 207 -12.35 0.32 0.94
N ASN A 208 -13.23 0.27 -0.04
CA ASN A 208 -14.06 -0.91 -0.23
C ASN A 208 -13.17 -2.00 -0.85
N SER A 209 -13.00 -3.11 -0.15
CA SER A 209 -12.20 -4.26 -0.57
C SER A 209 -13.02 -5.54 -0.72
N THR A 210 -14.34 -5.42 -0.88
CA THR A 210 -15.25 -6.60 -1.00
C THR A 210 -14.93 -7.46 -2.20
N LYS A 211 -14.45 -6.89 -3.32
CA LYS A 211 -14.04 -7.67 -4.50
C LYS A 211 -12.97 -8.73 -4.20
N ALA A 212 -12.10 -8.48 -3.22
CA ALA A 212 -11.07 -9.45 -2.83
C ALA A 212 -11.69 -10.75 -2.28
N GLU A 213 -12.75 -10.63 -1.48
CA GLU A 213 -13.51 -11.78 -0.98
C GLU A 213 -14.40 -12.39 -2.07
N ASP A 214 -15.20 -11.56 -2.76
CA ASP A 214 -16.20 -12.00 -3.73
C ASP A 214 -15.60 -12.68 -4.95
N ILE A 215 -14.49 -12.16 -5.48
CA ILE A 215 -13.85 -12.64 -6.72
C ILE A 215 -12.74 -13.66 -6.43
N LEU A 216 -11.93 -13.41 -5.39
CA LEU A 216 -10.75 -14.22 -5.09
C LEU A 216 -10.94 -15.13 -3.86
N GLY A 217 -12.02 -14.94 -3.08
CA GLY A 217 -12.26 -15.71 -1.85
C GLY A 217 -11.14 -15.48 -0.81
N ILE A 218 -10.59 -14.26 -0.73
CA ILE A 218 -9.58 -13.91 0.26
C ILE A 218 -10.23 -13.84 1.64
N LYS A 219 -9.68 -14.59 2.57
CA LYS A 219 -9.99 -14.47 4.00
C LYS A 219 -8.75 -13.87 4.66
N TYR A 220 -8.88 -12.63 5.10
CA TYR A 220 -7.75 -11.88 5.62
C TYR A 220 -7.22 -12.42 6.94
N ILE A 221 -5.89 -12.44 7.06
CA ILE A 221 -5.19 -12.71 8.31
C ILE A 221 -5.47 -11.54 9.28
N ASP A 222 -5.64 -11.87 10.57
CA ASP A 222 -5.83 -10.85 11.61
C ASP A 222 -4.69 -9.84 11.60
N ILE A 223 -5.03 -8.55 11.59
CA ILE A 223 -4.04 -7.49 11.39
C ILE A 223 -3.12 -7.34 12.60
N SER A 224 -3.57 -7.65 13.81
CA SER A 224 -2.73 -7.63 15.00
C SER A 224 -1.65 -8.70 14.91
N LYS A 225 -2.02 -9.89 14.41
CA LYS A 225 -1.06 -10.95 14.12
C LYS A 225 -0.05 -10.51 13.08
N SER A 226 -0.49 -9.86 11.99
CA SER A 226 0.40 -9.38 10.92
C SER A 226 1.43 -8.37 11.43
N ILE A 227 1.00 -7.44 12.31
CA ILE A 227 1.88 -6.44 12.94
C ILE A 227 2.95 -7.15 13.80
N ILE A 228 2.55 -8.14 14.60
CA ILE A 228 3.47 -8.85 15.50
C ILE A 228 4.43 -9.74 14.69
N ASP A 229 3.92 -10.50 13.70
CA ASP A 229 4.75 -11.32 12.81
C ASP A 229 5.81 -10.47 12.08
N GLU A 230 5.47 -9.22 11.71
CA GLU A 230 6.42 -8.27 11.11
C GLU A 230 7.54 -7.93 12.10
N VAL A 231 7.18 -7.49 13.32
CA VAL A 231 8.16 -7.12 14.34
C VAL A 231 9.09 -8.29 14.64
N GLU A 232 8.54 -9.49 14.84
CA GLU A 232 9.33 -10.70 15.11
C GLU A 232 10.28 -11.06 13.97
N SER A 233 9.82 -10.91 12.71
CA SER A 233 10.69 -11.16 11.55
C SER A 233 11.83 -10.16 11.45
N LEU A 234 11.57 -8.89 11.71
CA LEU A 234 12.59 -7.83 11.69
C LEU A 234 13.61 -7.98 12.83
N LYS A 235 13.18 -8.46 14.01
CA LYS A 235 14.10 -8.83 15.11
C LYS A 235 15.11 -9.89 14.65
N ARG A 236 14.64 -10.94 13.97
CA ARG A 236 15.53 -12.00 13.45
C ARG A 236 16.60 -11.47 12.51
N PHE A 237 16.32 -10.37 11.81
CA PHE A 237 17.31 -9.67 10.95
C PHE A 237 18.13 -8.60 11.67
N GLY A 238 18.08 -8.53 13.02
CA GLY A 238 18.84 -7.56 13.81
C GLY A 238 18.42 -6.11 13.62
N LYS A 239 17.18 -5.87 13.15
CA LYS A 239 16.67 -4.51 12.96
C LYS A 239 16.11 -3.90 14.23
N PHE A 240 15.99 -4.68 15.29
CA PHE A 240 15.63 -4.25 16.64
C PHE A 240 16.62 -4.82 17.65
N SER A 241 17.09 -3.99 18.56
CA SER A 241 17.58 -4.43 19.86
C SER A 241 16.34 -4.55 20.75
N GLY A 242 16.05 -5.74 21.25
CA GLY A 242 14.97 -6.01 22.20
C GLY A 242 15.20 -5.31 23.51
#